data_0fd764de6e7f837bd649f13bf89a7a95
#
_entry.id   0fd764de6e7f837bd649f13bf89a7a95
#
_cell.length_a   1.000
_cell.length_b   1.000
_cell.length_c   1.000
_cell.angle_alpha   90.00
_cell.angle_beta   90.00
_cell.angle_gamma   90.00
#
_symmetry.space_group_name_H-M   'P 1'
#
loop_
_entity.id
_entity.type
_entity.pdbx_description
1 polymer ?
#
loop_
_entity_poly.entity_id
_entity_poly.type
_entity_poly.pdbx_seq_one_letter_code
_entity_poly.pdbx_strand_id
1 'polypeptide(L)'
;MNDFVEGARVEGELIFGEENLYSNDVDAVEVRRRIGMVFQKPNPFPKSIYNNIAWGPLINGYQDSTDELVERSLKQAALWDEVKDRLHESALNLSGGQQQRLCIARALAMEPEVLLMDEPCSALDPISTSRIEDLLFELKSRYTIVIVTHNMQQASRASDYTAFIY
;
A
#
# COMPACT_ATOMS: atom_id res chain seq x y z
N MET A 1 -8.54 12.11 -1.70
CA MET A 1 -8.25 11.60 -0.34
C MET A 1 -8.49 12.64 0.76
N ASN A 2 -8.59 13.92 0.41
CA ASN A 2 -8.82 15.01 1.38
C ASN A 2 -10.30 15.35 1.62
N ASP A 3 -11.21 14.54 1.11
CA ASP A 3 -12.67 14.78 1.14
C ASP A 3 -13.24 14.87 2.57
N PHE A 4 -12.50 14.33 3.55
CA PHE A 4 -12.88 14.37 4.98
C PHE A 4 -12.08 15.41 5.80
N VAL A 5 -11.20 16.17 5.16
CA VAL A 5 -10.43 17.20 5.84
C VAL A 5 -11.20 18.52 5.75
N GLU A 6 -11.73 18.97 6.88
CA GLU A 6 -12.50 20.20 6.97
C GLU A 6 -11.67 21.41 6.50
N GLY A 7 -12.20 22.18 5.55
CA GLY A 7 -11.52 23.35 4.98
C GLY A 7 -10.48 23.03 3.89
N ALA A 8 -10.20 21.77 3.58
CA ALA A 8 -9.31 21.42 2.48
C ALA A 8 -9.98 21.78 1.14
N ARG A 9 -9.28 22.56 0.33
CA ARG A 9 -9.68 22.91 -1.03
C ARG A 9 -8.57 22.50 -1.99
N VAL A 10 -8.96 21.79 -3.04
CA VAL A 10 -8.05 21.38 -4.11
C VAL A 10 -8.53 22.05 -5.39
N GLU A 11 -7.61 22.70 -6.10
CA GLU A 11 -7.85 23.33 -7.39
C GLU A 11 -6.90 22.71 -8.42
N GLY A 12 -7.39 22.50 -9.64
CA GLY A 12 -6.64 21.90 -10.73
C GLY A 12 -7.26 20.60 -11.23
N GLU A 13 -6.51 19.86 -12.01
CA GLU A 13 -6.93 18.60 -12.60
C GLU A 13 -5.97 17.49 -12.20
N LEU A 14 -6.52 16.33 -11.92
CA LEU A 14 -5.77 15.09 -11.72
C LEU A 14 -6.34 14.03 -12.65
N ILE A 15 -5.65 13.79 -13.75
CA ILE A 15 -6.09 12.85 -14.77
C ILE A 15 -5.54 11.46 -14.46
N PHE A 16 -6.44 10.48 -14.38
CA PHE A 16 -6.12 9.07 -14.24
C PHE A 16 -6.80 8.27 -15.36
N GLY A 17 -6.02 7.74 -16.28
CA GLY A 17 -6.55 7.26 -17.54
C GLY A 17 -7.14 8.41 -18.35
N GLU A 18 -8.46 8.36 -18.59
CA GLU A 18 -9.20 9.40 -19.29
C GLU A 18 -10.10 10.24 -18.35
N GLU A 19 -10.07 9.95 -17.04
CA GLU A 19 -10.95 10.55 -16.05
C GLU A 19 -10.22 11.62 -15.23
N ASN A 20 -10.85 12.79 -15.04
CA ASN A 20 -10.39 13.75 -14.03
C ASN A 20 -10.96 13.36 -12.66
N LEU A 21 -10.10 12.93 -11.73
CA LEU A 21 -10.50 12.45 -10.39
C LEU A 21 -11.17 13.51 -9.51
N TYR A 22 -11.14 14.79 -9.92
CA TYR A 22 -11.84 15.90 -9.24
C TYR A 22 -13.17 16.26 -9.88
N SER A 23 -13.62 15.54 -10.91
CA SER A 23 -14.94 15.70 -11.47
C SER A 23 -16.04 15.29 -10.47
N ASN A 24 -17.18 15.98 -10.50
CA ASN A 24 -18.29 15.75 -9.57
C ASN A 24 -18.98 14.38 -9.76
N ASP A 25 -18.79 13.74 -10.89
CA ASP A 25 -19.37 12.46 -11.29
C ASP A 25 -18.48 11.26 -10.92
N VAL A 26 -17.26 11.51 -10.41
CA VAL A 26 -16.35 10.44 -10.01
C VAL A 26 -16.68 9.91 -8.62
N ASP A 27 -16.89 8.59 -8.51
CA ASP A 27 -17.08 7.93 -7.23
C ASP A 27 -15.75 7.76 -6.49
N ALA A 28 -15.59 8.50 -5.38
CA ALA A 28 -14.40 8.43 -4.54
C ALA A 28 -14.15 7.02 -3.95
N VAL A 29 -15.17 6.19 -3.79
CA VAL A 29 -15.02 4.80 -3.32
C VAL A 29 -14.36 3.95 -4.39
N GLU A 30 -14.81 4.09 -5.64
CA GLU A 30 -14.23 3.38 -6.77
C GLU A 30 -12.77 3.79 -7.00
N VAL A 31 -12.46 5.10 -6.93
CA VAL A 31 -11.07 5.58 -7.01
C VAL A 31 -10.20 4.94 -5.93
N ARG A 32 -10.67 4.82 -4.68
CA ARG A 32 -9.92 4.21 -3.58
C ARG A 32 -9.74 2.69 -3.73
N ARG A 33 -10.54 2.03 -4.51
CA ARG A 33 -10.34 0.61 -4.87
C ARG A 33 -9.21 0.44 -5.87
N ARG A 34 -9.12 1.35 -6.85
CA ARG A 34 -8.13 1.32 -7.93
C ARG A 34 -6.76 1.88 -7.50
N ILE A 35 -6.73 2.74 -6.48
CA ILE A 35 -5.52 3.40 -5.99
C ILE A 35 -5.29 3.01 -4.53
N GLY A 36 -4.33 2.11 -4.30
CA GLY A 36 -3.89 1.72 -2.96
C GLY A 36 -3.01 2.79 -2.31
N MET A 37 -3.03 2.87 -0.99
CA MET A 37 -2.17 3.80 -0.24
C MET A 37 -1.50 3.12 0.95
N VAL A 38 -0.19 3.34 1.07
CA VAL A 38 0.64 2.92 2.19
C VAL A 38 1.20 4.16 2.88
N PHE A 39 0.92 4.30 4.16
CA PHE A 39 1.31 5.47 4.96
C PHE A 39 2.71 5.34 5.53
N GLN A 40 3.30 6.46 5.90
CA GLN A 40 4.61 6.58 6.54
C GLN A 40 4.71 5.75 7.82
N LYS A 41 3.71 5.86 8.70
CA LYS A 41 3.61 5.01 9.89
C LYS A 41 2.78 3.78 9.58
N PRO A 42 3.28 2.56 9.84
CA PRO A 42 2.48 1.37 9.72
C PRO A 42 1.17 1.51 10.49
N ASN A 43 0.07 1.18 9.85
CA ASN A 43 -1.27 1.31 10.44
C ASN A 43 -2.09 0.01 10.27
N PRO A 44 -1.59 -1.14 10.76
CA PRO A 44 -2.37 -2.35 10.72
C PRO A 44 -3.65 -2.18 11.53
N PHE A 45 -4.73 -2.80 11.09
CA PHE A 45 -5.95 -2.87 11.89
C PHE A 45 -5.69 -3.67 13.18
N PRO A 46 -6.36 -3.36 14.29
CA PRO A 46 -6.27 -4.13 15.54
C PRO A 46 -7.03 -5.48 15.39
N LYS A 47 -6.62 -6.25 14.41
CA LYS A 47 -7.14 -7.55 14.01
C LYS A 47 -5.97 -8.52 13.79
N SER A 48 -6.28 -9.79 13.47
CA SER A 48 -5.25 -10.76 13.07
C SER A 48 -4.54 -10.35 11.78
N ILE A 49 -3.38 -10.95 11.52
CA ILE A 49 -2.62 -10.81 10.27
C ILE A 49 -3.52 -11.18 9.09
N TYR A 50 -4.20 -12.32 9.18
CA TYR A 50 -5.18 -12.79 8.19
C TYR A 50 -6.25 -11.75 7.89
N ASN A 51 -6.93 -11.26 8.93
CA ASN A 51 -8.03 -10.32 8.76
C ASN A 51 -7.58 -8.92 8.29
N ASN A 52 -6.32 -8.54 8.47
CA ASN A 52 -5.79 -7.31 7.87
C ASN A 52 -5.82 -7.37 6.34
N ILE A 53 -5.64 -8.54 5.77
CA ILE A 53 -5.62 -8.74 4.31
C ILE A 53 -7.01 -9.08 3.79
N ALA A 54 -7.68 -10.04 4.41
CA ALA A 54 -8.94 -10.60 3.92
C ALA A 54 -10.11 -9.61 3.96
N TRP A 55 -10.13 -8.70 4.93
CA TRP A 55 -11.32 -7.88 5.19
C TRP A 55 -11.68 -6.94 4.05
N GLY A 56 -10.72 -6.23 3.47
CA GLY A 56 -10.97 -5.32 2.34
C GLY A 56 -11.63 -6.01 1.15
N PRO A 57 -11.00 -7.06 0.60
CA PRO A 57 -11.59 -7.84 -0.50
C PRO A 57 -12.98 -8.41 -0.17
N LEU A 58 -13.18 -8.98 1.02
CA LEU A 58 -14.47 -9.57 1.41
C LEU A 58 -15.62 -8.56 1.42
N ILE A 59 -15.42 -7.36 1.98
CA ILE A 59 -16.47 -6.32 1.97
C ILE A 59 -16.72 -5.74 0.57
N ASN A 60 -15.77 -5.92 -0.36
CA ASN A 60 -15.89 -5.52 -1.76
C ASN A 60 -16.37 -6.67 -2.67
N GLY A 61 -16.87 -7.76 -2.09
CA GLY A 61 -17.53 -8.84 -2.83
C GLY A 61 -16.61 -9.88 -3.44
N TYR A 62 -15.38 -10.03 -2.94
CA TYR A 62 -14.47 -11.11 -3.35
C TYR A 62 -15.08 -12.47 -3.05
N GLN A 63 -15.15 -13.36 -4.06
CA GLN A 63 -15.86 -14.63 -3.99
C GLN A 63 -14.96 -15.86 -4.06
N ASP A 64 -13.69 -15.67 -4.45
CA ASP A 64 -12.74 -16.78 -4.57
C ASP A 64 -12.13 -17.16 -3.20
N SER A 65 -11.16 -18.07 -3.21
CA SER A 65 -10.49 -18.55 -2.00
C SER A 65 -9.78 -17.41 -1.27
N THR A 66 -10.31 -17.04 -0.11
CA THR A 66 -9.71 -16.02 0.76
C THR A 66 -8.34 -16.46 1.29
N ASP A 67 -8.15 -17.76 1.54
CA ASP A 67 -6.87 -18.31 2.01
C ASP A 67 -5.78 -18.14 0.94
N GLU A 68 -6.10 -18.44 -0.31
CA GLU A 68 -5.18 -18.25 -1.44
C GLU A 68 -4.84 -16.76 -1.66
N LEU A 69 -5.84 -15.88 -1.50
CA LEU A 69 -5.64 -14.44 -1.58
C LEU A 69 -4.67 -13.95 -0.51
N VAL A 70 -4.88 -14.38 0.75
CA VAL A 70 -4.02 -14.00 1.89
C VAL A 70 -2.60 -14.52 1.68
N GLU A 71 -2.44 -15.78 1.31
CA GLU A 71 -1.13 -16.36 1.02
C GLU A 71 -0.42 -15.61 -0.11
N ARG A 72 -1.10 -15.38 -1.24
CA ARG A 72 -0.57 -14.64 -2.39
C ARG A 72 -0.12 -13.23 -2.00
N SER A 73 -0.95 -12.49 -1.28
CA SER A 73 -0.67 -11.11 -0.88
C SER A 73 0.51 -11.03 0.08
N LEU A 74 0.62 -11.97 1.04
CA LEU A 74 1.76 -12.06 1.95
C LEU A 74 3.06 -12.46 1.24
N LYS A 75 2.98 -13.35 0.24
CA LYS A 75 4.13 -13.69 -0.61
C LYS A 75 4.59 -12.49 -1.43
N GLN A 76 3.66 -11.77 -2.05
CA GLN A 76 3.96 -10.55 -2.81
C GLN A 76 4.61 -9.46 -1.93
N ALA A 77 4.30 -9.41 -0.64
CA ALA A 77 4.90 -8.48 0.31
C ALA A 77 6.14 -9.04 1.02
N ALA A 78 6.69 -10.17 0.57
CA ALA A 78 7.83 -10.87 1.17
C ALA A 78 7.69 -11.08 2.69
N LEU A 79 6.47 -11.41 3.15
CA LEU A 79 6.15 -11.57 4.57
C LEU A 79 5.67 -12.98 4.92
N TRP A 80 5.25 -13.79 3.94
CA TRP A 80 4.65 -15.11 4.13
C TRP A 80 5.44 -16.02 5.06
N ASP A 81 6.72 -16.22 4.77
CA ASP A 81 7.56 -17.16 5.51
C ASP A 81 7.78 -16.78 6.99
N GLU A 82 7.59 -15.50 7.31
CA GLU A 82 7.73 -14.99 8.67
C GLU A 82 6.43 -15.13 9.49
N VAL A 83 5.27 -15.30 8.84
CA VAL A 83 3.96 -15.21 9.53
C VAL A 83 3.00 -16.36 9.24
N LYS A 84 3.31 -17.28 8.30
CA LYS A 84 2.40 -18.37 7.87
C LYS A 84 1.89 -19.26 9.01
N ASP A 85 2.68 -19.45 10.05
CA ASP A 85 2.32 -20.31 11.19
C ASP A 85 1.56 -19.55 12.30
N ARG A 86 1.33 -18.22 12.12
CA ARG A 86 0.68 -17.36 13.12
C ARG A 86 -0.28 -16.33 12.52
N LEU A 87 -0.95 -16.69 11.42
CA LEU A 87 -1.87 -15.80 10.67
C LEU A 87 -3.03 -15.26 11.53
N HIS A 88 -3.43 -15.98 12.55
CA HIS A 88 -4.53 -15.61 13.44
C HIS A 88 -4.10 -14.79 14.66
N GLU A 89 -2.80 -14.56 14.84
CA GLU A 89 -2.29 -13.67 15.87
C GLU A 89 -2.55 -12.19 15.52
N SER A 90 -2.50 -11.35 16.56
CA SER A 90 -2.67 -9.90 16.39
C SER A 90 -1.57 -9.31 15.52
N ALA A 91 -1.94 -8.54 14.50
CA ALA A 91 -1.01 -7.81 13.66
C ALA A 91 -0.19 -6.77 14.43
N LEU A 92 -0.66 -6.32 15.59
CA LEU A 92 0.06 -5.37 16.44
C LEU A 92 1.28 -5.99 17.11
N ASN A 93 1.40 -7.33 17.17
CA ASN A 93 2.55 -8.04 17.71
C ASN A 93 3.73 -8.14 16.72
N LEU A 94 3.54 -7.70 15.48
CA LEU A 94 4.58 -7.67 14.46
C LEU A 94 5.59 -6.54 14.70
N SER A 95 6.85 -6.74 14.27
CA SER A 95 7.83 -5.65 14.23
C SER A 95 7.41 -4.53 13.26
N GLY A 96 7.98 -3.32 13.39
CA GLY A 96 7.64 -2.19 12.53
C GLY A 96 7.77 -2.50 11.04
N GLY A 97 8.87 -3.15 10.64
CA GLY A 97 9.08 -3.57 9.25
C GLY A 97 8.09 -4.65 8.78
N GLN A 98 7.71 -5.59 9.66
CA GLN A 98 6.67 -6.57 9.36
C GLN A 98 5.29 -5.92 9.24
N GLN A 99 4.96 -4.96 10.12
CA GLN A 99 3.71 -4.20 10.04
C GLN A 99 3.63 -3.39 8.74
N GLN A 100 4.73 -2.79 8.32
CA GLN A 100 4.76 -2.04 7.05
C GLN A 100 4.54 -2.97 5.86
N ARG A 101 5.22 -4.12 5.81
CA ARG A 101 4.98 -5.12 4.75
C ARG A 101 3.56 -5.70 4.82
N LEU A 102 2.97 -5.84 5.99
CA LEU A 102 1.55 -6.22 6.12
C LEU A 102 0.62 -5.13 5.54
N CYS A 103 0.90 -3.85 5.77
CA CYS A 103 0.13 -2.76 5.16
C CYS A 103 0.27 -2.74 3.62
N ILE A 104 1.45 -3.09 3.09
CA ILE A 104 1.66 -3.29 1.65
C ILE A 104 0.83 -4.49 1.16
N ALA A 105 0.92 -5.67 1.83
CA ALA A 105 0.13 -6.84 1.48
C ALA A 105 -1.38 -6.55 1.46
N ARG A 106 -1.87 -5.78 2.45
CA ARG A 106 -3.27 -5.34 2.52
C ARG A 106 -3.67 -4.49 1.32
N ALA A 107 -2.80 -3.59 0.88
CA ALA A 107 -3.06 -2.77 -0.31
C ALA A 107 -3.05 -3.62 -1.58
N LEU A 108 -2.09 -4.54 -1.71
CA LEU A 108 -1.97 -5.45 -2.86
C LEU A 108 -3.14 -6.43 -2.98
N ALA A 109 -3.76 -6.84 -1.86
CA ALA A 109 -4.93 -7.71 -1.85
C ALA A 109 -6.15 -7.13 -2.57
N MET A 110 -6.21 -5.80 -2.73
CA MET A 110 -7.23 -5.11 -3.51
C MET A 110 -6.92 -5.06 -5.01
N GLU A 111 -5.77 -5.58 -5.44
CA GLU A 111 -5.29 -5.55 -6.84
C GLU A 111 -5.35 -4.14 -7.46
N PRO A 112 -4.73 -3.14 -6.82
CA PRO A 112 -4.82 -1.75 -7.28
C PRO A 112 -4.05 -1.55 -8.60
N GLU A 113 -4.44 -0.56 -9.38
CA GLU A 113 -3.70 -0.14 -10.59
C GLU A 113 -2.49 0.73 -10.22
N VAL A 114 -2.63 1.53 -9.15
CA VAL A 114 -1.58 2.41 -8.64
C VAL A 114 -1.41 2.21 -7.14
N LEU A 115 -0.15 2.18 -6.69
CA LEU A 115 0.20 2.11 -5.28
C LEU A 115 0.93 3.40 -4.87
N LEU A 116 0.27 4.21 -4.04
CA LEU A 116 0.86 5.39 -3.45
C LEU A 116 1.56 5.02 -2.15
N MET A 117 2.80 5.47 -1.97
CA MET A 117 3.58 5.23 -0.76
C MET A 117 4.13 6.54 -0.22
N ASP A 118 3.76 6.86 1.00
CA ASP A 118 4.23 8.05 1.69
C ASP A 118 5.36 7.67 2.64
N GLU A 119 6.59 8.02 2.30
CA GLU A 119 7.81 7.73 3.07
C GLU A 119 7.88 6.30 3.66
N PRO A 120 7.70 5.24 2.85
CA PRO A 120 7.43 3.87 3.34
C PRO A 120 8.55 3.27 4.20
N CYS A 121 9.74 3.86 4.21
CA CYS A 121 10.92 3.37 4.92
C CYS A 121 11.41 4.29 6.05
N SER A 122 10.84 5.49 6.23
CA SER A 122 11.41 6.53 7.10
C SER A 122 11.47 6.16 8.59
N ALA A 123 10.59 5.28 9.06
CA ALA A 123 10.50 4.86 10.46
C ALA A 123 11.11 3.46 10.70
N LEU A 124 11.88 2.92 9.75
CA LEU A 124 12.35 1.54 9.78
C LEU A 124 13.88 1.48 10.00
N ASP A 125 14.32 0.35 10.54
CA ASP A 125 15.73 0.01 10.62
C ASP A 125 16.31 -0.30 9.22
N PRO A 126 17.64 -0.26 9.05
CA PRO A 126 18.28 -0.43 7.74
C PRO A 126 17.97 -1.78 7.06
N ILE A 127 17.82 -2.85 7.83
CA ILE A 127 17.51 -4.19 7.27
C ILE A 127 16.09 -4.22 6.75
N SER A 128 15.14 -3.69 7.50
CA SER A 128 13.74 -3.56 7.08
C SER A 128 13.59 -2.64 5.87
N THR A 129 14.36 -1.55 5.83
CA THR A 129 14.42 -0.63 4.68
C THR A 129 14.88 -1.35 3.41
N SER A 130 16.00 -2.10 3.48
CA SER A 130 16.51 -2.86 2.33
C SER A 130 15.47 -3.86 1.81
N ARG A 131 14.80 -4.58 2.71
CA ARG A 131 13.73 -5.53 2.31
C ARG A 131 12.56 -4.86 1.60
N ILE A 132 12.18 -3.65 2.00
CA ILE A 132 11.13 -2.89 1.30
C ILE A 132 11.64 -2.37 -0.05
N GLU A 133 12.88 -1.91 -0.15
CA GLU A 133 13.45 -1.49 -1.43
C GLU A 133 13.51 -2.65 -2.43
N ASP A 134 13.93 -3.85 -2.01
CA ASP A 134 13.92 -5.05 -2.83
C ASP A 134 12.49 -5.41 -3.29
N LEU A 135 11.54 -5.35 -2.34
CA LEU A 135 10.13 -5.56 -2.63
C LEU A 135 9.58 -4.56 -3.67
N LEU A 136 9.91 -3.29 -3.56
CA LEU A 136 9.49 -2.27 -4.52
C LEU A 136 10.03 -2.56 -5.92
N PHE A 137 11.27 -3.03 -6.00
CA PHE A 137 11.87 -3.42 -7.27
C PHE A 137 11.14 -4.57 -7.96
N GLU A 138 10.65 -5.54 -7.19
CA GLU A 138 9.82 -6.64 -7.72
C GLU A 138 8.42 -6.15 -8.15
N LEU A 139 7.79 -5.31 -7.31
CA LEU A 139 6.43 -4.84 -7.52
C LEU A 139 6.29 -3.90 -8.73
N LYS A 140 7.31 -3.08 -9.05
CA LYS A 140 7.26 -2.13 -10.17
C LYS A 140 7.04 -2.78 -11.54
N SER A 141 7.28 -4.07 -11.66
CA SER A 141 6.99 -4.84 -12.89
C SER A 141 5.49 -5.06 -13.13
N ARG A 142 4.66 -4.90 -12.09
CA ARG A 142 3.23 -5.21 -12.12
C ARG A 142 2.34 -4.01 -11.78
N TYR A 143 2.86 -3.07 -11.01
CA TYR A 143 2.11 -1.93 -10.46
C TYR A 143 2.78 -0.62 -10.84
N THR A 144 1.97 0.40 -11.09
CA THR A 144 2.48 1.77 -11.09
C THR A 144 2.67 2.22 -9.65
N ILE A 145 3.90 2.53 -9.25
CA ILE A 145 4.21 2.91 -7.87
C ILE A 145 4.62 4.39 -7.85
N VAL A 146 3.97 5.16 -6.98
CA VAL A 146 4.32 6.56 -6.72
C VAL A 146 4.79 6.67 -5.27
N ILE A 147 6.04 7.08 -5.07
CA ILE A 147 6.66 7.20 -3.75
C ILE A 147 6.96 8.66 -3.44
N VAL A 148 6.50 9.13 -2.29
CA VAL A 148 7.00 10.36 -1.68
C VAL A 148 8.14 9.99 -0.75
N THR A 149 9.29 10.61 -0.90
CA THR A 149 10.45 10.41 -0.03
C THR A 149 11.32 11.66 0.03
N HIS A 150 11.90 11.91 1.18
CA HIS A 150 12.95 12.91 1.34
C HIS A 150 14.36 12.30 1.23
N ASN A 151 14.46 10.97 1.08
CA ASN A 151 15.73 10.26 0.95
C ASN A 151 16.13 10.13 -0.53
N MET A 152 17.08 11.00 -0.96
CA MET A 152 17.55 11.04 -2.33
C MET A 152 18.23 9.73 -2.80
N GLN A 153 18.86 9.00 -1.87
CA GLN A 153 19.48 7.72 -2.19
C GLN A 153 18.41 6.65 -2.48
N GLN A 154 17.32 6.66 -1.73
CA GLN A 154 16.18 5.78 -1.99
C GLN A 154 15.54 6.11 -3.33
N ALA A 155 15.28 7.39 -3.61
CA ALA A 155 14.75 7.82 -4.89
C ALA A 155 15.61 7.33 -6.05
N SER A 156 16.93 7.52 -5.97
CA SER A 156 17.87 7.08 -7.02
C SER A 156 17.90 5.56 -7.24
N ARG A 157 17.66 4.75 -6.22
CA ARG A 157 17.68 3.29 -6.34
C ARG A 157 16.35 2.70 -6.80
N ALA A 158 15.24 3.26 -6.31
CA ALA A 158 13.92 2.65 -6.45
C ALA A 158 13.14 3.17 -7.67
N SER A 159 13.36 4.43 -8.10
CA SER A 159 12.52 5.07 -9.12
C SER A 159 13.11 4.99 -10.54
N ASP A 160 12.21 4.91 -11.51
CA ASP A 160 12.55 5.09 -12.93
C ASP A 160 12.48 6.59 -13.32
N TYR A 161 11.65 7.37 -12.63
CA TYR A 161 11.49 8.82 -12.78
C TYR A 161 11.45 9.50 -11.42
N THR A 162 12.02 10.68 -11.31
CA THR A 162 12.02 11.48 -10.07
C THR A 162 11.56 12.90 -10.37
N ALA A 163 10.59 13.40 -9.59
CA ALA A 163 10.16 14.78 -9.60
C ALA A 163 10.61 15.49 -8.31
N PHE A 164 11.17 16.67 -8.44
CA PHE A 164 11.51 17.53 -7.32
C PHE A 164 10.44 18.60 -7.14
N ILE A 165 9.98 18.77 -5.90
CA ILE A 165 9.02 19.79 -5.52
C ILE A 165 9.72 20.69 -4.49
N TYR A 166 9.78 22.01 -4.76
CA TYR A 166 10.33 23.04 -3.87
C TYR A 166 9.31 24.10 -3.54
#